data_9ccfae37f8622ffc4986cf0d359831d6
#
_entry.id   9ccfae37f8622ffc4986cf0d359831d6
#
_cell.length_a   1.000
_cell.length_b   1.000
_cell.length_c   1.000
_cell.angle_alpha   90.00
_cell.angle_beta   90.00
_cell.angle_gamma   90.00
#
_symmetry.space_group_name_H-M   'P 1'
#
loop_
_entity.id
_entity.type
_entity.pdbx_description
1 polymer ?
#
loop_
_entity_poly.entity_id
_entity_poly.type
_entity_poly.pdbx_seq_one_letter_code
_entity_poly.pdbx_strand_id
1 'polypeptide(L)'
;SDFIKDMSRMGRDYLKVGQIMEILRQRGVRLIAINDGVDSARGDDDFTPFRNIMNEYYARDTSRKIRSTFQSKGKSGKHLTGTVIYGYLWNEARDQWLVDPEAAEVVKRIFAMTIEGYGPYQIASRLKEEKVLIPSAYLAQHGEGVNKNKTFKDVYGWGSSTICNILEKREYLGHTINFKTRKHFKD
;
A
#
# COMPACT_ATOMS: atom_id res chain seq x y z
N SER A 1 -9.73 -29.57 -32.04
CA SER A 1 -8.31 -29.21 -32.18
C SER A 1 -8.20 -28.11 -33.22
N ASP A 2 -7.56 -27.02 -32.88
CA ASP A 2 -7.27 -25.91 -33.80
C ASP A 2 -5.81 -26.00 -34.24
N PHE A 3 -5.61 -25.93 -35.58
CA PHE A 3 -4.31 -25.97 -36.20
C PHE A 3 -3.96 -24.61 -36.77
N ILE A 4 -2.80 -24.08 -36.40
CA ILE A 4 -2.24 -22.86 -36.98
C ILE A 4 -0.86 -23.15 -37.56
N LYS A 5 -0.47 -22.36 -38.57
CA LYS A 5 0.84 -22.54 -39.20
C LYS A 5 1.97 -22.14 -38.27
N ASP A 6 1.83 -21.01 -37.61
CA ASP A 6 2.74 -20.47 -36.61
C ASP A 6 1.96 -19.55 -35.65
N MET A 7 2.53 -19.26 -34.47
CA MET A 7 1.94 -18.40 -33.45
C MET A 7 1.72 -16.96 -33.91
N SER A 8 2.52 -16.49 -34.88
CA SER A 8 2.38 -15.15 -35.45
C SER A 8 1.05 -14.94 -36.18
N ARG A 9 0.40 -16.03 -36.62
CA ARG A 9 -0.93 -16.02 -37.26
C ARG A 9 -2.05 -15.72 -36.28
N MET A 10 -1.87 -15.97 -35.00
CA MET A 10 -2.86 -15.58 -33.97
C MET A 10 -2.87 -14.08 -33.72
N GLY A 11 -1.85 -13.36 -34.14
CA GLY A 11 -1.76 -11.91 -34.03
C GLY A 11 -0.39 -11.44 -33.53
N ARG A 12 -0.09 -10.17 -33.77
CA ARG A 12 1.12 -9.49 -33.26
C ARG A 12 0.95 -8.98 -31.84
N ASP A 13 -0.26 -9.03 -31.32
CA ASP A 13 -0.61 -8.61 -29.97
C ASP A 13 -0.56 -9.82 -29.02
N TYR A 14 0.55 -9.98 -28.35
CA TYR A 14 0.80 -11.08 -27.39
C TYR A 14 -0.29 -11.21 -26.32
N LEU A 15 -0.95 -10.11 -25.96
CA LEU A 15 -2.05 -10.10 -24.99
C LEU A 15 -3.29 -10.84 -25.54
N LYS A 16 -3.66 -10.52 -26.78
CA LYS A 16 -4.81 -11.17 -27.45
C LYS A 16 -4.52 -12.64 -27.69
N VAL A 17 -3.29 -12.95 -28.11
CA VAL A 17 -2.84 -14.33 -28.30
C VAL A 17 -2.96 -15.12 -26.99
N GLY A 18 -2.47 -14.58 -25.87
CA GLY A 18 -2.58 -15.23 -24.57
C GLY A 18 -4.01 -15.41 -24.08
N GLN A 19 -4.88 -14.43 -24.30
CA GLN A 19 -6.31 -14.54 -23.97
C GLN A 19 -6.99 -15.65 -24.78
N ILE A 20 -6.71 -15.72 -26.08
CA ILE A 20 -7.24 -16.77 -26.96
C ILE A 20 -6.76 -18.15 -26.49
N MET A 21 -5.48 -18.27 -26.18
CA MET A 21 -4.90 -19.52 -25.66
C MET A 21 -5.57 -19.97 -24.36
N GLU A 22 -5.79 -19.05 -23.42
CA GLU A 22 -6.46 -19.36 -22.15
C GLU A 22 -7.92 -19.77 -22.39
N ILE A 23 -8.64 -19.11 -23.28
CA ILE A 23 -10.00 -19.48 -23.67
C ILE A 23 -10.04 -20.88 -24.28
N LEU A 24 -9.09 -21.21 -25.17
CA LEU A 24 -8.99 -22.54 -25.78
C LEU A 24 -8.70 -23.61 -24.73
N ARG A 25 -7.78 -23.32 -23.79
CA ARG A 25 -7.47 -24.21 -22.68
C ARG A 25 -8.70 -24.48 -21.80
N GLN A 26 -9.43 -23.43 -21.40
CA GLN A 26 -10.65 -23.57 -20.59
C GLN A 26 -11.75 -24.37 -21.28
N ARG A 27 -11.81 -24.31 -22.62
CA ARG A 27 -12.76 -25.06 -23.44
C ARG A 27 -12.26 -26.46 -23.80
N GLY A 28 -11.09 -26.89 -23.32
CA GLY A 28 -10.50 -28.17 -23.66
C GLY A 28 -10.10 -28.32 -25.14
N VAL A 29 -9.91 -27.19 -25.84
CA VAL A 29 -9.52 -27.21 -27.26
C VAL A 29 -7.99 -27.28 -27.35
N ARG A 30 -7.49 -28.35 -28.03
CA ARG A 30 -6.07 -28.52 -28.29
C ARG A 30 -5.61 -27.57 -29.39
N LEU A 31 -4.56 -26.80 -29.11
CA LEU A 31 -3.91 -25.89 -30.04
C LEU A 31 -2.57 -26.48 -30.51
N ILE A 32 -2.37 -26.49 -31.83
CA ILE A 32 -1.12 -26.96 -32.44
C ILE A 32 -0.60 -25.88 -33.40
N ALA A 33 0.61 -25.37 -33.15
CA ALA A 33 1.34 -24.48 -34.06
C ALA A 33 2.48 -25.26 -34.73
N ILE A 34 2.30 -25.57 -36.00
CA ILE A 34 3.12 -26.55 -36.73
C ILE A 34 4.56 -26.07 -36.85
N ASN A 35 4.78 -24.82 -37.28
CA ASN A 35 6.11 -24.29 -37.54
C ASN A 35 6.88 -24.03 -36.25
N ASP A 36 6.18 -23.73 -35.16
CA ASP A 36 6.81 -23.44 -33.87
C ASP A 36 6.98 -24.70 -33.01
N GLY A 37 6.49 -25.87 -33.49
CA GLY A 37 6.55 -27.14 -32.76
C GLY A 37 5.72 -27.17 -31.49
N VAL A 38 4.78 -26.24 -31.33
CA VAL A 38 3.98 -26.06 -30.11
C VAL A 38 2.73 -26.92 -30.17
N ASP A 39 2.48 -27.71 -29.11
CA ASP A 39 1.32 -28.57 -28.97
C ASP A 39 0.80 -28.54 -27.53
N SER A 40 -0.39 -27.98 -27.32
CA SER A 40 -0.97 -27.85 -26.00
C SER A 40 -1.31 -29.17 -25.30
N ALA A 41 -1.26 -30.30 -26.01
CA ALA A 41 -1.47 -31.61 -25.42
C ALA A 41 -0.17 -32.30 -24.94
N ARG A 42 1.00 -31.81 -25.34
CA ARG A 42 2.31 -32.39 -24.97
C ARG A 42 2.82 -31.99 -23.58
N GLY A 43 2.06 -31.17 -22.87
CA GLY A 43 2.39 -30.74 -21.51
C GLY A 43 2.75 -29.28 -21.42
N ASP A 44 3.03 -28.86 -20.18
CA ASP A 44 3.20 -27.45 -19.79
C ASP A 44 4.50 -26.81 -20.30
N ASP A 45 5.48 -27.59 -20.74
CA ASP A 45 6.83 -27.10 -21.03
C ASP A 45 6.90 -26.22 -22.27
N ASP A 46 6.17 -26.55 -23.33
CA ASP A 46 6.16 -25.77 -24.58
C ASP A 46 5.52 -24.40 -24.44
N PHE A 47 4.60 -24.25 -23.50
CA PHE A 47 3.89 -22.99 -23.23
C PHE A 47 4.47 -22.19 -22.08
N THR A 48 5.38 -22.75 -21.31
CA THR A 48 5.97 -22.10 -20.12
C THR A 48 6.64 -20.77 -20.46
N PRO A 49 7.47 -20.61 -21.50
CA PRO A 49 8.07 -19.32 -21.86
C PRO A 49 7.00 -18.27 -22.16
N PHE A 50 5.94 -18.67 -22.86
CA PHE A 50 4.85 -17.75 -23.22
C PHE A 50 4.04 -17.32 -21.98
N ARG A 51 3.71 -18.25 -21.08
CA ARG A 51 3.07 -17.92 -19.80
C ARG A 51 3.91 -16.96 -18.95
N ASN A 52 5.22 -17.16 -18.93
CA ASN A 52 6.14 -16.28 -18.20
C ASN A 52 6.11 -14.85 -18.76
N ILE A 53 6.17 -14.70 -20.08
CA ILE A 53 6.05 -13.40 -20.75
C ILE A 53 4.69 -12.74 -20.43
N MET A 54 3.60 -13.49 -20.48
CA MET A 54 2.27 -12.99 -20.16
C MET A 54 2.16 -12.56 -18.70
N ASN A 55 2.65 -13.37 -17.77
CA ASN A 55 2.66 -13.04 -16.34
C ASN A 55 3.47 -11.77 -16.07
N GLU A 56 4.63 -11.63 -16.70
CA GLU A 56 5.44 -10.43 -16.60
C GLU A 56 4.71 -9.19 -17.17
N TYR A 57 4.07 -9.34 -18.32
CA TYR A 57 3.29 -8.27 -18.91
C TYR A 57 2.13 -7.84 -18.01
N TYR A 58 1.34 -8.78 -17.48
CA TYR A 58 0.25 -8.49 -16.54
C TYR A 58 0.76 -7.82 -15.27
N ALA A 59 1.88 -8.28 -14.73
CA ALA A 59 2.49 -7.65 -13.58
C ALA A 59 2.90 -6.21 -13.85
N ARG A 60 3.52 -5.94 -15.00
CA ARG A 60 3.91 -4.59 -15.44
C ARG A 60 2.70 -3.69 -15.70
N ASP A 61 1.67 -4.19 -16.38
CA ASP A 61 0.45 -3.42 -16.68
C ASP A 61 -0.31 -3.08 -15.41
N THR A 62 -0.51 -4.06 -14.52
CA THR A 62 -1.12 -3.87 -13.21
C THR A 62 -0.35 -2.85 -12.39
N SER A 63 0.98 -2.97 -12.33
CA SER A 63 1.84 -2.01 -11.63
C SER A 63 1.70 -0.59 -12.19
N ARG A 64 1.62 -0.45 -13.53
CA ARG A 64 1.42 0.85 -14.21
C ARG A 64 0.06 1.44 -13.86
N LYS A 65 -1.01 0.66 -13.90
CA LYS A 65 -2.37 1.08 -13.55
C LYS A 65 -2.46 1.52 -12.09
N ILE A 66 -1.91 0.73 -11.16
CA ILE A 66 -1.85 1.07 -9.74
C ILE A 66 -1.10 2.39 -9.55
N ARG A 67 0.09 2.55 -10.12
CA ARG A 67 0.88 3.79 -10.01
C ARG A 67 0.11 4.99 -10.55
N SER A 68 -0.55 4.86 -11.71
CA SER A 68 -1.35 5.93 -12.31
C SER A 68 -2.50 6.35 -11.39
N THR A 69 -3.23 5.39 -10.83
CA THR A 69 -4.32 5.64 -9.87
C THR A 69 -3.80 6.34 -8.60
N PHE A 70 -2.69 5.85 -8.03
CA PHE A 70 -2.07 6.48 -6.87
C PHE A 70 -1.59 7.91 -7.16
N GLN A 71 -0.97 8.14 -8.32
CA GLN A 71 -0.54 9.47 -8.72
C GLN A 71 -1.71 10.43 -8.90
N SER A 72 -2.78 9.99 -9.58
CA SER A 72 -3.99 10.79 -9.76
C SER A 72 -4.64 11.12 -8.43
N LYS A 73 -4.86 10.13 -7.58
CA LYS A 73 -5.43 10.31 -6.24
C LYS A 73 -4.57 11.23 -5.36
N GLY A 74 -3.24 11.03 -5.35
CA GLY A 74 -2.34 11.84 -4.53
C GLY A 74 -2.20 13.28 -5.01
N LYS A 75 -2.20 13.51 -6.32
CA LYS A 75 -2.18 14.88 -6.90
C LYS A 75 -3.48 15.64 -6.67
N SER A 76 -4.62 14.94 -6.52
CA SER A 76 -5.89 15.58 -6.18
C SER A 76 -6.02 15.95 -4.69
N GLY A 77 -4.94 15.82 -3.90
CA GLY A 77 -4.94 16.16 -2.47
C GLY A 77 -5.56 15.11 -1.55
N LYS A 78 -6.01 13.99 -2.08
CA LYS A 78 -6.58 12.90 -1.27
C LYS A 78 -5.49 12.10 -0.55
N HIS A 79 -5.79 11.62 0.65
CA HIS A 79 -4.87 10.75 1.38
C HIS A 79 -4.67 9.42 0.66
N LEU A 80 -3.40 9.02 0.49
CA LEU A 80 -3.01 7.73 -0.09
C LEU A 80 -2.89 6.63 0.95
N THR A 81 -2.74 6.99 2.22
CA THR A 81 -2.59 6.04 3.33
C THR A 81 -3.95 5.59 3.82
N GLY A 82 -4.09 4.30 4.15
CA GLY A 82 -5.29 3.76 4.80
C GLY A 82 -5.32 4.00 6.31
N THR A 83 -4.28 4.59 6.90
CA THR A 83 -4.17 4.84 8.34
C THR A 83 -4.16 6.33 8.63
N VAL A 84 -4.82 6.72 9.71
CA VAL A 84 -4.75 8.07 10.25
C VAL A 84 -3.50 8.26 11.11
N ILE A 85 -3.05 9.50 11.28
CA ILE A 85 -2.06 9.85 12.30
C ILE A 85 -2.77 10.07 13.65
N TYR A 86 -2.04 9.94 14.74
CA TYR A 86 -2.55 10.21 16.09
C TYR A 86 -3.08 11.64 16.18
N GLY A 87 -4.26 11.83 16.78
CA GLY A 87 -4.98 13.11 16.83
C GLY A 87 -6.05 13.29 15.74
N TYR A 88 -6.18 12.30 14.85
CA TYR A 88 -7.22 12.28 13.81
C TYR A 88 -7.92 10.94 13.74
N LEU A 89 -9.17 10.96 13.25
CA LEU A 89 -9.99 9.80 12.93
C LEU A 89 -10.43 9.87 11.45
N TRP A 90 -10.80 8.74 10.88
CA TRP A 90 -11.50 8.72 9.61
C TRP A 90 -12.97 9.11 9.80
N ASN A 91 -13.52 9.87 8.85
CA ASN A 91 -14.99 9.97 8.72
C ASN A 91 -15.56 8.61 8.26
N GLU A 92 -16.91 8.47 8.31
CA GLU A 92 -17.58 7.23 7.91
C GLU A 92 -17.25 6.78 6.48
N ALA A 93 -17.14 7.72 5.54
CA ALA A 93 -16.79 7.46 4.15
C ALA A 93 -15.29 7.12 3.95
N ARG A 94 -14.44 7.28 4.98
CA ARG A 94 -12.99 7.06 4.95
C ARG A 94 -12.26 7.85 3.85
N ASP A 95 -12.73 9.04 3.56
CA ASP A 95 -12.14 9.95 2.55
C ASP A 95 -11.56 11.23 3.15
N GLN A 96 -11.91 11.56 4.42
CA GLN A 96 -11.42 12.73 5.13
C GLN A 96 -10.99 12.39 6.56
N TRP A 97 -10.00 13.12 7.06
CA TRP A 97 -9.58 13.07 8.44
C TRP A 97 -10.37 14.09 9.26
N LEU A 98 -10.95 13.64 10.34
CA LEU A 98 -11.60 14.46 11.36
C LEU A 98 -10.67 14.55 12.58
N VAL A 99 -10.72 15.68 13.29
CA VAL A 99 -9.96 15.81 14.53
C VAL A 99 -10.57 14.90 15.59
N ASP A 100 -9.72 14.10 16.22
CA ASP A 100 -10.05 13.32 17.40
C ASP A 100 -9.83 14.21 18.63
N PRO A 101 -10.88 14.65 19.35
CA PRO A 101 -10.71 15.62 20.42
C PRO A 101 -9.80 15.15 21.55
N GLU A 102 -9.87 13.88 21.92
CA GLU A 102 -9.08 13.30 23.01
C GLU A 102 -7.59 13.21 22.63
N ALA A 103 -7.30 12.59 21.51
CA ALA A 103 -5.92 12.46 21.04
C ALA A 103 -5.31 13.81 20.61
N ALA A 104 -6.12 14.72 20.06
CA ALA A 104 -5.65 16.06 19.67
C ALA A 104 -5.20 16.90 20.88
N GLU A 105 -5.85 16.78 22.04
CA GLU A 105 -5.39 17.47 23.27
C GLU A 105 -4.00 16.99 23.71
N VAL A 106 -3.71 15.71 23.59
CA VAL A 106 -2.36 15.19 23.88
C VAL A 106 -1.34 15.76 22.89
N VAL A 107 -1.69 15.82 21.59
CA VAL A 107 -0.82 16.41 20.57
C VAL A 107 -0.56 17.90 20.87
N LYS A 108 -1.58 18.68 21.18
CA LYS A 108 -1.45 20.11 21.55
C LYS A 108 -0.56 20.29 22.78
N ARG A 109 -0.71 19.44 23.80
CA ARG A 109 0.14 19.46 25.01
C ARG A 109 1.60 19.19 24.66
N ILE A 110 1.90 18.24 23.76
CA ILE A 110 3.26 17.98 23.32
C ILE A 110 3.87 19.21 22.67
N PHE A 111 3.16 19.91 21.79
CA PHE A 111 3.61 21.16 21.17
C PHE A 111 3.77 22.28 22.20
N ALA A 112 2.84 22.46 23.14
CA ALA A 112 2.93 23.45 24.19
C ALA A 112 4.15 23.25 25.07
N MET A 113 4.38 22.03 25.58
CA MET A 113 5.56 21.69 26.36
C MET A 113 6.87 21.93 25.58
N THR A 114 6.87 21.68 24.28
CA THR A 114 8.04 21.97 23.44
C THR A 114 8.31 23.46 23.34
N ILE A 115 7.27 24.31 23.22
CA ILE A 115 7.38 25.77 23.21
C ILE A 115 7.88 26.29 24.59
N GLU A 116 7.47 25.65 25.69
CA GLU A 116 7.93 25.93 27.03
C GLU A 116 9.39 25.50 27.27
N GLY A 117 10.02 24.81 26.30
CA GLY A 117 11.44 24.41 26.36
C GLY A 117 11.71 23.00 26.87
N TYR A 118 10.67 22.17 27.09
CA TYR A 118 10.88 20.76 27.45
C TYR A 118 11.45 19.97 26.29
N GLY A 119 12.47 19.17 26.57
CA GLY A 119 13.03 18.24 25.58
C GLY A 119 12.15 17.01 25.36
N PRO A 120 12.28 16.31 24.21
CA PRO A 120 11.44 15.15 23.88
C PRO A 120 11.46 14.04 24.92
N TYR A 121 12.58 13.84 25.59
CA TYR A 121 12.67 12.85 26.67
C TYR A 121 11.85 13.25 27.91
N GLN A 122 11.92 14.52 28.33
CA GLN A 122 11.16 15.05 29.46
C GLN A 122 9.64 14.97 29.19
N ILE A 123 9.22 15.32 27.97
CA ILE A 123 7.82 15.20 27.54
C ILE A 123 7.36 13.73 27.58
N ALA A 124 8.15 12.81 27.04
CA ALA A 124 7.86 11.39 27.06
C ALA A 124 7.73 10.84 28.49
N SER A 125 8.65 11.20 29.41
CA SER A 125 8.60 10.79 30.81
C SER A 125 7.33 11.28 31.50
N ARG A 126 6.99 12.55 31.31
CA ARG A 126 5.77 13.15 31.88
C ARG A 126 4.49 12.46 31.40
N LEU A 127 4.36 12.22 30.09
CA LEU A 127 3.19 11.51 29.54
C LEU A 127 3.10 10.06 30.05
N LYS A 128 4.24 9.41 30.26
CA LYS A 128 4.31 8.07 30.86
C LYS A 128 3.88 8.07 32.34
N GLU A 129 4.36 9.01 33.15
CA GLU A 129 3.97 9.16 34.56
C GLU A 129 2.48 9.43 34.70
N GLU A 130 1.90 10.25 33.83
CA GLU A 130 0.48 10.56 33.78
C GLU A 130 -0.37 9.41 33.17
N LYS A 131 0.24 8.29 32.78
CA LYS A 131 -0.40 7.12 32.17
C LYS A 131 -1.23 7.47 30.94
N VAL A 132 -0.72 8.36 30.11
CA VAL A 132 -1.28 8.65 28.79
C VAL A 132 -0.95 7.51 27.83
N LEU A 133 -1.94 6.98 27.11
CA LEU A 133 -1.72 5.91 26.12
C LEU A 133 -0.79 6.37 25.00
N ILE A 134 0.16 5.52 24.62
CA ILE A 134 0.97 5.77 23.43
C ILE A 134 0.11 5.77 22.16
N PRO A 135 0.46 6.50 21.09
CA PRO A 135 -0.33 6.61 19.86
C PRO A 135 -0.76 5.28 19.25
N SER A 136 0.15 4.29 19.24
CA SER A 136 -0.15 2.98 18.67
C SER A 136 -1.13 2.16 19.51
N ALA A 137 -1.10 2.28 20.84
CA ALA A 137 -2.05 1.61 21.72
C ALA A 137 -3.42 2.29 21.66
N TYR A 138 -3.45 3.62 21.67
CA TYR A 138 -4.67 4.40 21.51
C TYR A 138 -5.40 4.07 20.20
N LEU A 139 -4.70 4.14 19.07
CA LEU A 139 -5.27 3.80 17.76
C LEU A 139 -5.75 2.35 17.70
N ALA A 140 -5.03 1.42 18.32
CA ALA A 140 -5.42 0.01 18.36
C ALA A 140 -6.74 -0.20 19.14
N GLN A 141 -6.96 0.51 20.25
CA GLN A 141 -8.23 0.46 20.98
C GLN A 141 -9.41 0.96 20.15
N HIS A 142 -9.18 1.87 19.21
CA HIS A 142 -10.18 2.37 18.27
C HIS A 142 -10.27 1.54 16.96
N GLY A 143 -9.60 0.38 16.91
CA GLY A 143 -9.57 -0.48 15.73
C GLY A 143 -8.79 0.09 14.54
N GLU A 144 -7.99 1.13 14.78
CA GLU A 144 -7.22 1.86 13.77
C GLU A 144 -5.71 1.59 13.89
N GLY A 145 -4.96 2.04 12.88
CA GLY A 145 -3.50 1.93 12.85
C GLY A 145 -3.00 0.54 12.41
N VAL A 146 -1.70 0.50 12.10
CA VAL A 146 -1.00 -0.72 11.63
C VAL A 146 -0.81 -1.76 12.73
N ASN A 147 -0.96 -1.36 13.97
CA ASN A 147 -0.75 -2.20 15.15
C ASN A 147 -2.05 -2.62 15.85
N LYS A 148 -3.21 -2.45 15.22
CA LYS A 148 -4.54 -2.71 15.81
C LYS A 148 -4.73 -4.11 16.39
N ASN A 149 -4.00 -5.11 15.88
CA ASN A 149 -4.09 -6.49 16.33
C ASN A 149 -2.89 -6.92 17.17
N LYS A 150 -2.03 -5.98 17.60
CA LYS A 150 -0.84 -6.30 18.40
C LYS A 150 -1.09 -6.10 19.88
N THR A 151 -0.48 -6.97 20.69
CA THR A 151 -0.38 -6.80 22.14
C THR A 151 0.79 -5.88 22.45
N PHE A 152 0.59 -4.91 23.32
CA PHE A 152 1.63 -3.97 23.75
C PHE A 152 2.20 -4.40 25.10
N LYS A 153 3.52 -4.46 25.18
CA LYS A 153 4.23 -4.75 26.43
C LYS A 153 4.06 -3.62 27.46
N ASP A 154 4.06 -2.37 27.00
CA ASP A 154 3.85 -1.17 27.81
C ASP A 154 3.02 -0.17 26.99
N VAL A 155 1.74 -0.04 27.36
CA VAL A 155 0.80 0.86 26.67
C VAL A 155 1.04 2.34 26.99
N TYR A 156 1.85 2.63 27.99
CA TYR A 156 2.25 3.98 28.44
C TYR A 156 3.72 4.28 28.14
N GLY A 157 4.39 3.38 27.41
CA GLY A 157 5.81 3.45 27.11
C GLY A 157 6.17 4.51 26.07
N TRP A 158 5.93 5.79 26.38
CA TRP A 158 6.34 6.89 25.55
C TRP A 158 7.86 6.93 25.38
N GLY A 159 8.33 7.13 24.16
CA GLY A 159 9.74 7.32 23.84
C GLY A 159 9.98 8.68 23.21
N SER A 160 11.19 9.22 23.36
CA SER A 160 11.60 10.49 22.73
C SER A 160 11.43 10.49 21.22
N SER A 161 11.69 9.35 20.57
CA SER A 161 11.47 9.19 19.12
C SER A 161 10.00 9.35 18.71
N THR A 162 9.05 8.92 19.56
CA THR A 162 7.61 9.10 19.30
C THR A 162 7.26 10.59 19.37
N ILE A 163 7.80 11.32 20.34
CA ILE A 163 7.62 12.77 20.46
C ILE A 163 8.19 13.49 19.23
N CYS A 164 9.45 13.21 18.86
CA CYS A 164 10.07 13.79 17.67
C CYS A 164 9.22 13.51 16.40
N ASN A 165 8.78 12.27 16.22
CA ASN A 165 7.94 11.89 15.08
C ASN A 165 6.60 12.67 15.06
N ILE A 166 6.03 13.03 16.21
CA ILE A 166 4.82 13.86 16.26
C ILE A 166 5.16 15.30 15.86
N LEU A 167 6.20 15.88 16.44
CA LEU A 167 6.61 17.27 16.19
C LEU A 167 7.02 17.52 14.72
N GLU A 168 7.55 16.51 14.03
CA GLU A 168 7.97 16.61 12.62
C GLU A 168 6.81 16.47 11.61
N LYS A 169 5.61 16.09 12.06
CA LYS A 169 4.48 15.85 11.14
C LYS A 169 3.84 17.15 10.68
N ARG A 170 4.08 17.48 9.42
CA ARG A 170 3.48 18.64 8.75
C ARG A 170 1.96 18.50 8.57
N GLU A 171 1.41 17.30 8.73
CA GLU A 171 -0.03 17.03 8.69
C GLU A 171 -0.77 17.79 9.80
N TYR A 172 -0.14 18.08 10.95
CA TYR A 172 -0.73 18.90 12.00
C TYR A 172 -0.89 20.38 11.63
N LEU A 173 -0.27 20.81 10.53
CA LEU A 173 -0.47 22.13 9.92
C LEU A 173 -1.58 22.13 8.85
N GLY A 174 -2.35 21.05 8.73
CA GLY A 174 -3.38 20.90 7.71
C GLY A 174 -2.89 20.43 6.35
N HIS A 175 -1.62 20.02 6.22
CA HIS A 175 -1.09 19.53 4.95
C HIS A 175 -1.43 18.06 4.73
N THR A 176 -1.87 17.71 3.52
CA THR A 176 -1.91 16.32 3.05
C THR A 176 -0.55 15.97 2.45
N ILE A 177 0.20 15.10 3.12
CA ILE A 177 1.55 14.71 2.69
C ILE A 177 1.50 13.35 2.00
N ASN A 178 1.65 13.38 0.67
CA ASN A 178 1.76 12.20 -0.16
C ASN A 178 3.18 12.07 -0.73
N PHE A 179 3.53 10.89 -1.26
CA PHE A 179 4.79 10.65 -1.97
C PHE A 179 6.07 10.95 -1.16
N LYS A 180 6.04 10.71 0.16
CA LYS A 180 7.19 10.95 1.08
C LYS A 180 8.45 10.17 0.67
N THR A 181 8.29 9.00 0.07
CA THR A 181 9.40 8.13 -0.33
C THR A 181 9.23 7.66 -1.76
N ARG A 182 10.35 7.53 -2.47
CA ARG A 182 10.41 6.92 -3.79
C ARG A 182 11.35 5.73 -3.73
N LYS A 183 10.84 4.55 -4.03
CA LYS A 183 11.69 3.37 -4.23
C LYS A 183 12.15 3.37 -5.68
N HIS A 184 13.46 3.37 -5.89
CA HIS A 184 14.05 3.02 -7.17
C HIS A 184 14.26 1.50 -7.18
N PHE A 185 13.71 0.82 -8.17
CA PHE A 185 14.20 -0.52 -8.47
C PHE A 185 15.63 -0.34 -8.98
N LYS A 186 16.60 -1.03 -8.40
CA LYS A 186 17.87 -1.23 -9.06
C LYS A 186 17.58 -2.08 -10.29
N ASP A 187 17.96 -1.57 -11.46
CA ASP A 187 17.99 -2.33 -12.71
C ASP A 187 18.98 -3.49 -12.58
#